data_4b227460397748b7d35e16551567f827
#
_entry.id   4b227460397748b7d35e16551567f827
#
_cell.length_a   1.000
_cell.length_b   1.000
_cell.length_c   1.000
_cell.angle_alpha   90.00
_cell.angle_beta   90.00
_cell.angle_gamma   90.00
#
_symmetry.space_group_name_H-M   'P 1'
#
loop_
_entity.id
_entity.type
_entity.pdbx_description
1 polymer ?
#
loop_
_entity_poly.entity_id
_entity_poly.type
_entity_poly.pdbx_seq_one_letter_code
_entity_poly.pdbx_strand_id
1 'polypeptide(L)'
;KFEKVMDEQLFLKMRQAGFIFLMFGLESANDRVLSLIDKGTDQKTEREVLDKSHKAGIWNHSFLFFGFPTETRDEAGDTISFLMDNLHSIHSFGPGVFLLNRDSSCYQYPEKFSITKIVQDPESNIAMNLDFEASSGMSREEAVEMNNQCIGMAEDKFPSLQVWGTLPREHFLLYMDRYGKEALSGKRPPEHKEDEVMCRA
;
A
#
# COMPACT_ATOMS: atom_id res chain seq x y z
N LYS A 1 -4.15 -3.84 -8.99
CA LYS A 1 -5.34 -4.57 -8.57
C LYS A 1 -4.96 -6.04 -8.39
N PHE A 2 -5.48 -6.70 -7.36
CA PHE A 2 -5.34 -8.14 -7.18
C PHE A 2 -6.38 -8.87 -8.04
N GLU A 3 -5.93 -9.88 -8.79
CA GLU A 3 -6.83 -10.63 -9.67
C GLU A 3 -6.48 -12.13 -9.63
N LYS A 4 -7.50 -12.97 -9.63
CA LYS A 4 -7.35 -14.45 -9.58
C LYS A 4 -6.53 -15.01 -10.75
N VAL A 5 -6.48 -14.29 -11.87
CA VAL A 5 -5.65 -14.67 -13.04
C VAL A 5 -4.16 -14.43 -12.83
N MET A 6 -3.76 -13.73 -11.76
CA MET A 6 -2.35 -13.53 -11.40
C MET A 6 -1.77 -14.80 -10.80
N ASP A 7 -1.38 -15.70 -11.68
CA ASP A 7 -0.80 -16.99 -11.33
C ASP A 7 0.73 -16.94 -11.20
N GLU A 8 1.30 -18.03 -10.74
CA GLU A 8 2.74 -18.18 -10.53
C GLU A 8 3.54 -18.04 -11.83
N GLN A 9 3.00 -18.55 -12.95
CA GLN A 9 3.65 -18.46 -14.25
C GLN A 9 3.73 -17.03 -14.77
N LEU A 10 2.68 -16.23 -14.53
CA LEU A 10 2.68 -14.81 -14.89
C LEU A 10 3.80 -14.08 -14.13
N PHE A 11 3.91 -14.26 -12.81
CA PHE A 11 4.95 -13.62 -12.03
C PHE A 11 6.36 -14.06 -12.41
N LEU A 12 6.56 -15.33 -12.73
CA LEU A 12 7.84 -15.81 -13.25
C LEU A 12 8.20 -15.15 -14.59
N LYS A 13 7.26 -15.02 -15.51
CA LYS A 13 7.47 -14.30 -16.77
C LYS A 13 7.78 -12.83 -16.54
N MET A 14 7.05 -12.17 -15.63
CA MET A 14 7.34 -10.79 -15.25
C MET A 14 8.76 -10.66 -14.70
N ARG A 15 9.17 -11.57 -13.81
CA ARG A 15 10.53 -11.56 -13.25
C ARG A 15 11.59 -11.77 -14.31
N GLN A 16 11.39 -12.68 -15.25
CA GLN A 16 12.26 -12.91 -16.41
C GLN A 16 12.35 -11.68 -17.33
N ALA A 17 11.26 -10.93 -17.46
CA ALA A 17 11.21 -9.67 -18.22
C ALA A 17 11.83 -8.49 -17.47
N GLY A 18 12.39 -8.70 -16.26
CA GLY A 18 13.08 -7.66 -15.50
C GLY A 18 12.24 -6.94 -14.44
N PHE A 19 10.99 -7.36 -14.18
CA PHE A 19 10.21 -6.79 -13.08
C PHE A 19 10.82 -7.21 -11.75
N ILE A 20 11.28 -6.24 -10.97
CA ILE A 20 11.87 -6.46 -9.64
C ILE A 20 10.99 -5.92 -8.51
N PHE A 21 9.99 -5.10 -8.85
CA PHE A 21 9.16 -4.36 -7.91
C PHE A 21 7.74 -4.23 -8.47
N LEU A 22 6.75 -4.47 -7.62
CA LEU A 22 5.33 -4.27 -7.93
C LEU A 22 4.65 -3.49 -6.81
N MET A 23 3.81 -2.55 -7.21
CA MET A 23 2.94 -1.79 -6.31
C MET A 23 1.52 -2.34 -6.39
N PHE A 24 1.00 -2.75 -5.26
CA PHE A 24 -0.35 -3.26 -5.10
C PHE A 24 -1.21 -2.26 -4.33
N GLY A 25 -2.39 -1.98 -4.83
CA GLY A 25 -3.42 -1.32 -4.04
C GLY A 25 -4.13 -2.36 -3.20
N LEU A 26 -3.68 -2.58 -1.97
CA LEU A 26 -4.36 -3.41 -0.97
C LEU A 26 -5.64 -2.72 -0.52
N GLU A 27 -5.57 -1.44 -0.25
CA GLU A 27 -6.59 -0.52 0.24
C GLU A 27 -7.08 -0.90 1.65
N SER A 28 -7.66 -2.08 1.82
CA SER A 28 -8.08 -2.71 3.07
C SER A 28 -7.87 -4.22 2.96
N ALA A 29 -7.81 -4.93 4.07
CA ALA A 29 -7.82 -6.40 4.12
C ALA A 29 -9.08 -6.95 4.82
N ASN A 30 -10.13 -6.15 4.92
CA ASN A 30 -11.44 -6.58 5.37
C ASN A 30 -12.38 -6.75 4.18
N ASP A 31 -12.99 -7.94 4.01
CA ASP A 31 -13.79 -8.29 2.84
C ASP A 31 -15.04 -7.40 2.67
N ARG A 32 -15.64 -6.90 3.77
CA ARG A 32 -16.77 -5.95 3.68
C ARG A 32 -16.30 -4.62 3.10
N VAL A 33 -15.19 -4.10 3.58
CA VAL A 33 -14.62 -2.83 3.10
C VAL A 33 -14.19 -2.97 1.64
N LEU A 34 -13.51 -4.06 1.27
CA LEU A 34 -13.14 -4.38 -0.12
C LEU A 34 -14.35 -4.45 -1.05
N SER A 35 -15.47 -5.01 -0.57
CA SER A 35 -16.73 -5.04 -1.31
C SER A 35 -17.33 -3.64 -1.51
N LEU A 36 -17.28 -2.77 -0.48
CA LEU A 36 -17.76 -1.38 -0.59
C LEU A 36 -16.93 -0.55 -1.56
N ILE A 37 -15.61 -0.76 -1.59
CA ILE A 37 -14.70 -0.10 -2.53
C ILE A 37 -14.91 -0.59 -3.97
N ASP A 38 -15.65 -1.69 -4.16
CA ASP A 38 -15.79 -2.40 -5.44
C ASP A 38 -14.43 -2.83 -6.02
N LYS A 39 -13.56 -3.33 -5.13
CA LYS A 39 -12.21 -3.73 -5.51
C LYS A 39 -12.19 -4.99 -6.37
N GLY A 40 -13.22 -5.85 -6.27
CA GLY A 40 -13.35 -7.11 -6.98
C GLY A 40 -12.29 -8.15 -6.57
N THR A 41 -11.88 -8.10 -5.32
CA THR A 41 -10.95 -9.05 -4.68
C THR A 41 -11.44 -9.36 -3.25
N ASP A 42 -10.79 -10.31 -2.61
CA ASP A 42 -11.00 -10.68 -1.21
C ASP A 42 -9.63 -10.87 -0.53
N GLN A 43 -9.61 -10.86 0.79
CA GLN A 43 -8.40 -11.02 1.60
C GLN A 43 -7.60 -12.28 1.22
N LYS A 44 -8.30 -13.37 0.92
CA LYS A 44 -7.65 -14.63 0.50
C LYS A 44 -6.91 -14.47 -0.82
N THR A 45 -7.56 -13.86 -1.81
CA THR A 45 -6.97 -13.60 -3.14
C THR A 45 -5.75 -12.69 -3.02
N GLU A 46 -5.83 -11.65 -2.18
CA GLU A 46 -4.72 -10.73 -1.94
C GLU A 46 -3.50 -11.44 -1.37
N ARG A 47 -3.70 -12.28 -0.35
CA ARG A 47 -2.65 -13.12 0.23
C ARG A 47 -2.00 -14.03 -0.80
N GLU A 48 -2.82 -14.76 -1.57
CA GLU A 48 -2.34 -15.69 -2.60
C GLU A 48 -1.52 -14.99 -3.68
N VAL A 49 -1.94 -13.81 -4.13
CA VAL A 49 -1.23 -13.03 -5.15
C VAL A 49 0.10 -12.50 -4.63
N LEU A 50 0.11 -11.96 -3.40
CA LEU A 50 1.34 -11.49 -2.75
C LEU A 50 2.37 -12.60 -2.58
N ASP A 51 1.93 -13.78 -2.15
CA ASP A 51 2.79 -14.96 -1.98
C ASP A 51 3.39 -15.44 -3.30
N LYS A 52 2.60 -15.50 -4.37
CA LYS A 52 3.07 -15.90 -5.71
C LYS A 52 4.09 -14.89 -6.25
N SER A 53 3.82 -13.59 -6.10
CA SER A 53 4.76 -12.54 -6.50
C SER A 53 6.07 -12.60 -5.71
N HIS A 54 5.98 -12.80 -4.39
CA HIS A 54 7.15 -12.99 -3.52
C HIS A 54 8.00 -14.19 -3.94
N LYS A 55 7.37 -15.35 -4.16
CA LYS A 55 8.05 -16.59 -4.63
C LYS A 55 8.79 -16.40 -5.95
N ALA A 56 8.25 -15.58 -6.84
CA ALA A 56 8.93 -15.20 -8.07
C ALA A 56 10.13 -14.25 -7.87
N GLY A 57 10.38 -13.80 -6.65
CA GLY A 57 11.49 -12.90 -6.31
C GLY A 57 11.21 -11.43 -6.60
N ILE A 58 9.94 -11.04 -6.68
CA ILE A 58 9.51 -9.66 -6.89
C ILE A 58 9.25 -8.99 -5.53
N TRP A 59 9.68 -7.74 -5.39
CA TRP A 59 9.38 -6.92 -4.22
C TRP A 59 7.94 -6.42 -4.27
N ASN A 60 7.17 -6.69 -3.23
CA ASN A 60 5.79 -6.23 -3.12
C ASN A 60 5.71 -5.00 -2.22
N HIS A 61 5.20 -3.91 -2.75
CA HIS A 61 4.81 -2.73 -2.00
C HIS A 61 3.28 -2.61 -2.00
N SER A 62 2.66 -2.45 -0.84
CA SER A 62 1.21 -2.39 -0.69
C SER A 62 0.76 -1.01 -0.24
N PHE A 63 -0.13 -0.36 -1.01
CA PHE A 63 -0.84 0.83 -0.58
C PHE A 63 -2.11 0.44 0.15
N LEU A 64 -2.41 1.14 1.22
CA LEU A 64 -3.62 0.96 2.02
C LEU A 64 -4.06 2.29 2.63
N PHE A 65 -5.28 2.34 3.07
CA PHE A 65 -5.79 3.50 3.78
C PHE A 65 -6.77 3.07 4.88
N PHE A 66 -7.00 3.99 5.82
CA PHE A 66 -7.96 3.86 6.90
C PHE A 66 -9.02 4.95 6.80
N GLY A 67 -10.22 4.66 7.32
CA GLY A 67 -11.32 5.62 7.36
C GLY A 67 -12.13 5.69 6.06
N PHE A 68 -12.23 4.58 5.31
CA PHE A 68 -13.24 4.47 4.27
C PHE A 68 -14.64 4.67 4.88
N PRO A 69 -15.59 5.35 4.21
CA PRO A 69 -16.92 5.56 4.77
C PRO A 69 -17.51 4.26 5.33
N THR A 70 -17.98 4.31 6.57
CA THR A 70 -18.50 3.19 7.36
C THR A 70 -17.49 2.14 7.86
N GLU A 71 -16.21 2.26 7.53
CA GLU A 71 -15.18 1.38 8.09
C GLU A 71 -15.10 1.55 9.61
N THR A 72 -15.17 0.45 10.33
CA THR A 72 -15.05 0.43 11.79
C THR A 72 -13.60 0.26 12.22
N ARG A 73 -13.31 0.57 13.49
CA ARG A 73 -11.97 0.39 14.07
C ARG A 73 -11.52 -1.07 14.06
N ASP A 74 -12.45 -2.01 14.27
CA ASP A 74 -12.15 -3.45 14.21
C ASP A 74 -11.76 -3.89 12.80
N GLU A 75 -12.45 -3.41 11.79
CA GLU A 75 -12.14 -3.71 10.38
C GLU A 75 -10.81 -3.10 9.93
N ALA A 76 -10.49 -1.90 10.40
CA ALA A 76 -9.16 -1.33 10.23
C ALA A 76 -8.08 -2.17 10.93
N GLY A 77 -8.40 -2.73 12.11
CA GLY A 77 -7.57 -3.68 12.84
C GLY A 77 -7.29 -4.96 12.05
N ASP A 78 -8.26 -5.47 11.29
CA ASP A 78 -8.06 -6.61 10.38
C ASP A 78 -6.99 -6.32 9.33
N THR A 79 -6.97 -5.10 8.79
CA THR A 79 -5.96 -4.67 7.81
C THR A 79 -4.56 -4.62 8.43
N ILE A 80 -4.42 -4.11 9.65
CA ILE A 80 -3.14 -4.11 10.37
C ILE A 80 -2.70 -5.55 10.65
N SER A 81 -3.61 -6.41 11.12
CA SER A 81 -3.32 -7.82 11.38
C SER A 81 -2.86 -8.55 10.13
N PHE A 82 -3.53 -8.30 9.00
CA PHE A 82 -3.13 -8.86 7.71
C PHE A 82 -1.70 -8.46 7.32
N LEU A 83 -1.32 -7.20 7.50
CA LEU A 83 0.06 -6.76 7.24
C LEU A 83 1.05 -7.54 8.10
N MET A 84 0.76 -7.66 9.42
CA MET A 84 1.66 -8.34 10.35
C MET A 84 1.79 -9.84 10.04
N ASP A 85 0.73 -10.48 9.61
CA ASP A 85 0.71 -11.91 9.26
C ASP A 85 1.42 -12.21 7.92
N ASN A 86 1.55 -11.19 7.05
CA ASN A 86 2.12 -11.34 5.71
C ASN A 86 3.47 -10.61 5.50
N LEU A 87 4.22 -10.39 6.59
CA LEU A 87 5.56 -9.76 6.56
C LEU A 87 6.55 -10.45 5.61
N HIS A 88 6.36 -11.74 5.37
CA HIS A 88 7.21 -12.50 4.46
C HIS A 88 6.99 -12.15 2.99
N SER A 89 5.78 -11.74 2.62
CA SER A 89 5.39 -11.44 1.23
C SER A 89 5.08 -9.97 0.97
N ILE A 90 4.88 -9.15 2.01
CA ILE A 90 4.80 -7.68 1.93
C ILE A 90 6.14 -7.11 2.40
N HIS A 91 6.88 -6.50 1.49
CA HIS A 91 8.25 -6.03 1.78
C HIS A 91 8.30 -4.57 2.20
N SER A 92 7.31 -3.80 1.77
CA SER A 92 7.07 -2.41 2.18
C SER A 92 5.60 -2.05 1.96
N PHE A 93 5.13 -1.01 2.63
CA PHE A 93 3.78 -0.51 2.43
C PHE A 93 3.72 1.00 2.63
N GLY A 94 2.68 1.62 2.09
CA GLY A 94 2.37 3.03 2.24
C GLY A 94 0.95 3.17 2.80
N PRO A 95 0.80 3.42 4.10
CA PRO A 95 -0.50 3.65 4.69
C PRO A 95 -0.93 5.10 4.48
N GLY A 96 -2.22 5.34 4.52
CA GLY A 96 -2.80 6.67 4.43
C GLY A 96 -4.16 6.74 5.09
N VAL A 97 -4.75 7.93 5.08
CA VAL A 97 -6.15 8.15 5.47
C VAL A 97 -6.96 8.37 4.21
N PHE A 98 -8.15 7.76 4.16
CA PHE A 98 -9.03 7.92 3.00
C PHE A 98 -9.38 9.39 2.77
N LEU A 99 -9.27 9.81 1.51
CA LEU A 99 -9.62 11.16 1.07
C LEU A 99 -10.72 11.05 0.01
N LEU A 100 -11.80 11.80 0.21
CA LEU A 100 -12.90 11.85 -0.73
C LEU A 100 -12.49 12.64 -1.97
N ASN A 101 -12.29 11.95 -3.08
CA ASN A 101 -11.97 12.60 -4.36
C ASN A 101 -13.25 13.03 -5.07
N ARG A 102 -13.26 14.22 -5.70
CA ARG A 102 -14.40 14.80 -6.42
C ARG A 102 -14.97 13.92 -7.52
N ASP A 103 -14.12 13.13 -8.18
CA ASP A 103 -14.54 12.28 -9.30
C ASP A 103 -14.84 10.83 -8.88
N SER A 104 -14.76 10.54 -7.57
CA SER A 104 -15.01 9.20 -7.05
C SER A 104 -16.49 8.84 -7.00
N SER A 105 -16.79 7.53 -6.99
CA SER A 105 -18.15 7.04 -6.77
C SER A 105 -18.71 7.49 -5.42
N CYS A 106 -17.87 7.62 -4.39
CA CYS A 106 -18.26 8.12 -3.07
C CYS A 106 -18.73 9.58 -3.12
N TYR A 107 -18.16 10.39 -4.00
CA TYR A 107 -18.59 11.77 -4.21
C TYR A 107 -19.86 11.85 -5.04
N GLN A 108 -19.96 11.03 -6.10
CA GLN A 108 -21.12 11.06 -7.01
C GLN A 108 -22.38 10.47 -6.38
N TYR A 109 -22.22 9.47 -5.49
CA TYR A 109 -23.33 8.75 -4.86
C TYR A 109 -23.11 8.63 -3.35
N PRO A 110 -23.03 9.76 -2.61
CA PRO A 110 -22.65 9.77 -1.19
C PRO A 110 -23.59 8.94 -0.31
N GLU A 111 -24.86 8.87 -0.66
CA GLU A 111 -25.86 8.08 0.05
C GLU A 111 -25.58 6.56 0.04
N LYS A 112 -24.93 6.04 -1.02
CA LYS A 112 -24.53 4.63 -1.11
C LYS A 112 -23.42 4.26 -0.13
N PHE A 113 -22.65 5.26 0.28
CA PHE A 113 -21.52 5.12 1.20
C PHE A 113 -21.83 5.72 2.57
N SER A 114 -23.12 5.97 2.86
CA SER A 114 -23.56 6.58 4.13
C SER A 114 -22.88 7.91 4.47
N ILE A 115 -22.38 8.62 3.45
CA ILE A 115 -21.84 9.97 3.60
C ILE A 115 -23.03 10.92 3.78
N THR A 116 -23.06 11.62 4.91
CA THR A 116 -24.15 12.54 5.28
C THR A 116 -23.86 13.98 4.92
N LYS A 117 -22.57 14.33 4.82
CA LYS A 117 -22.14 15.68 4.49
C LYS A 117 -20.78 15.64 3.81
N ILE A 118 -20.63 16.43 2.76
CA ILE A 118 -19.36 16.74 2.11
C ILE A 118 -18.96 18.16 2.48
N VAL A 119 -17.79 18.31 3.08
CA VAL A 119 -17.28 19.63 3.49
C VAL A 119 -16.52 20.24 2.32
N GLN A 120 -17.08 21.30 1.76
CA GLN A 120 -16.45 22.07 0.69
C GLN A 120 -16.11 23.45 1.20
N ASP A 121 -14.87 23.87 1.04
CA ASP A 121 -14.47 25.24 1.21
C ASP A 121 -14.89 26.04 -0.05
N PRO A 122 -15.79 27.02 0.08
CA PRO A 122 -16.23 27.84 -1.06
C PRO A 122 -15.08 28.58 -1.77
N GLU A 123 -13.99 28.87 -1.05
CA GLU A 123 -12.82 29.57 -1.58
C GLU A 123 -11.82 28.62 -2.26
N SER A 124 -11.95 27.29 -2.05
CA SER A 124 -11.06 26.26 -2.57
C SER A 124 -11.70 25.41 -3.67
N ASN A 125 -12.11 26.04 -4.77
CA ASN A 125 -12.76 25.36 -5.90
C ASN A 125 -11.87 24.33 -6.63
N ILE A 126 -10.56 24.36 -6.40
CA ILE A 126 -9.58 23.46 -7.04
C ILE A 126 -9.15 22.30 -6.14
N ALA A 127 -9.65 22.21 -4.90
CA ALA A 127 -9.36 21.09 -4.03
C ALA A 127 -9.92 19.79 -4.64
N MET A 128 -9.03 18.85 -4.97
CA MET A 128 -9.43 17.54 -5.49
C MET A 128 -9.93 16.62 -4.38
N ASN A 129 -9.39 16.75 -3.18
CA ASN A 129 -9.74 15.97 -2.01
C ASN A 129 -10.60 16.81 -1.06
N LEU A 130 -11.66 16.22 -0.57
CA LEU A 130 -12.64 16.86 0.30
C LEU A 130 -12.76 16.10 1.62
N ASP A 131 -13.09 16.82 2.68
CA ASP A 131 -13.51 16.23 3.93
C ASP A 131 -14.99 15.83 3.87
N PHE A 132 -15.39 14.86 4.67
CA PHE A 132 -16.74 14.35 4.71
C PHE A 132 -17.12 13.87 6.12
N GLU A 133 -18.42 13.76 6.37
CA GLU A 133 -19.01 13.12 7.54
C GLU A 133 -19.84 11.91 7.08
N ALA A 134 -19.69 10.78 7.73
CA ALA A 134 -20.49 9.59 7.47
C ALA A 134 -21.39 9.27 8.69
N SER A 135 -22.50 8.56 8.45
CA SER A 135 -23.46 8.24 9.53
C SER A 135 -22.92 7.19 10.50
N SER A 136 -21.86 6.47 10.16
CA SER A 136 -21.23 5.42 10.96
C SER A 136 -19.79 5.20 10.51
N GLY A 137 -19.05 4.38 11.26
CA GLY A 137 -17.64 4.10 11.03
C GLY A 137 -16.74 5.04 11.83
N MET A 138 -15.46 5.01 11.54
CA MET A 138 -14.46 5.85 12.19
C MET A 138 -14.60 7.32 11.79
N SER A 139 -14.36 8.21 12.74
CA SER A 139 -14.10 9.62 12.43
C SER A 139 -12.75 9.79 11.71
N ARG A 140 -12.52 10.98 11.16
CA ARG A 140 -11.22 11.31 10.55
C ARG A 140 -10.08 11.20 11.57
N GLU A 141 -10.30 11.64 12.80
CA GLU A 141 -9.33 11.59 13.88
C GLU A 141 -8.99 10.14 14.22
N GLU A 142 -10.00 9.26 14.33
CA GLU A 142 -9.80 7.84 14.57
C GLU A 142 -9.06 7.16 13.41
N ALA A 143 -9.34 7.53 12.17
CA ALA A 143 -8.62 7.03 11.01
C ALA A 143 -7.13 7.46 11.01
N VAL A 144 -6.86 8.68 11.43
CA VAL A 144 -5.48 9.18 11.64
C VAL A 144 -4.78 8.40 12.75
N GLU A 145 -5.46 8.11 13.86
CA GLU A 145 -4.92 7.27 14.95
C GLU A 145 -4.58 5.87 14.44
N MET A 146 -5.47 5.23 13.69
CA MET A 146 -5.22 3.90 13.11
C MET A 146 -4.04 3.91 12.14
N ASN A 147 -3.92 4.94 11.31
CA ASN A 147 -2.79 5.13 10.43
C ASN A 147 -1.48 5.24 11.21
N ASN A 148 -1.44 6.06 12.26
CA ASN A 148 -0.26 6.23 13.11
C ASN A 148 0.08 4.95 13.89
N GLN A 149 -0.93 4.23 14.37
CA GLN A 149 -0.75 2.93 15.01
C GLN A 149 -0.14 1.91 14.04
N CYS A 150 -0.65 1.86 12.80
CA CYS A 150 -0.10 1.00 11.75
C CYS A 150 1.38 1.30 11.49
N ILE A 151 1.76 2.57 11.36
CA ILE A 151 3.14 3.00 11.17
C ILE A 151 4.00 2.57 12.37
N GLY A 152 3.59 2.90 13.59
CA GLY A 152 4.35 2.58 14.81
C GLY A 152 4.57 1.08 15.02
N MET A 153 3.55 0.24 14.73
CA MET A 153 3.68 -1.23 14.83
C MET A 153 4.64 -1.81 13.80
N ALA A 154 4.84 -1.11 12.70
CA ALA A 154 5.61 -1.58 11.57
C ALA A 154 7.06 -1.08 11.56
N GLU A 155 7.38 0.00 12.25
CA GLU A 155 8.72 0.62 12.21
C GLU A 155 9.85 -0.36 12.48
N ASP A 156 9.66 -1.24 13.48
CA ASP A 156 10.67 -2.26 13.82
C ASP A 156 10.67 -3.47 12.86
N LYS A 157 9.57 -3.72 12.17
CA LYS A 157 9.35 -4.94 11.37
C LYS A 157 9.59 -4.72 9.88
N PHE A 158 9.48 -3.48 9.42
CA PHE A 158 9.70 -3.07 8.04
C PHE A 158 10.81 -2.00 7.95
N PRO A 159 12.08 -2.35 8.10
CA PRO A 159 13.18 -1.38 7.98
C PRO A 159 13.17 -0.61 6.65
N SER A 160 12.62 -1.23 5.61
CA SER A 160 12.42 -0.62 4.29
C SER A 160 11.44 0.55 4.28
N LEU A 161 10.58 0.71 5.28
CA LEU A 161 9.70 1.89 5.39
C LEU A 161 10.49 3.18 5.52
N GLN A 162 11.57 3.17 6.28
CA GLN A 162 12.45 4.34 6.43
C GLN A 162 13.09 4.71 5.10
N VAL A 163 13.53 3.72 4.34
CA VAL A 163 14.12 3.93 3.00
C VAL A 163 13.06 4.45 2.02
N TRP A 164 11.86 3.85 2.03
CA TRP A 164 10.75 4.26 1.17
C TRP A 164 10.31 5.71 1.44
N GLY A 165 10.27 6.14 2.70
CA GLY A 165 9.87 7.49 3.09
C GLY A 165 10.93 8.56 2.82
N THR A 166 12.21 8.18 2.68
CA THR A 166 13.34 9.12 2.56
C THR A 166 13.91 9.19 1.15
N LEU A 167 13.79 8.14 0.34
CA LEU A 167 14.30 8.13 -1.03
C LEU A 167 13.19 8.41 -2.04
N PRO A 168 13.43 9.25 -3.05
CA PRO A 168 12.57 9.31 -4.23
C PRO A 168 12.37 7.90 -4.82
N ARG A 169 11.18 7.61 -5.32
CA ARG A 169 10.81 6.27 -5.83
C ARG A 169 11.79 5.75 -6.88
N GLU A 170 12.27 6.62 -7.74
CA GLU A 170 13.26 6.32 -8.77
C GLU A 170 14.60 5.87 -8.15
N HIS A 171 15.04 6.54 -7.10
CA HIS A 171 16.27 6.18 -6.39
C HIS A 171 16.14 4.86 -5.64
N PHE A 172 14.94 4.53 -5.12
CA PHE A 172 14.68 3.25 -4.49
C PHE A 172 14.90 2.08 -5.46
N LEU A 173 14.40 2.19 -6.69
CA LEU A 173 14.60 1.18 -7.72
C LEU A 173 16.07 1.04 -8.12
N LEU A 174 16.78 2.17 -8.30
CA LEU A 174 18.21 2.16 -8.56
C LEU A 174 19.02 1.55 -7.40
N TYR A 175 18.60 1.82 -6.17
CA TYR A 175 19.22 1.25 -4.99
C TYR A 175 19.02 -0.28 -4.95
N MET A 176 17.82 -0.76 -5.24
CA MET A 176 17.51 -2.20 -5.33
C MET A 176 18.30 -2.88 -6.45
N ASP A 177 18.42 -2.25 -7.61
CA ASP A 177 19.15 -2.80 -8.74
C ASP A 177 20.65 -2.94 -8.40
N ARG A 178 21.23 -1.92 -7.77
CA ARG A 178 22.65 -1.88 -7.44
C ARG A 178 23.04 -2.78 -6.27
N TYR A 179 22.24 -2.81 -5.20
CA TYR A 179 22.61 -3.46 -3.92
C TYR A 179 21.81 -4.72 -3.61
N GLY A 180 20.81 -5.03 -4.44
CA GLY A 180 19.86 -6.11 -4.22
C GLY A 180 18.80 -5.78 -3.16
N LYS A 181 17.72 -6.54 -3.18
CA LYS A 181 16.59 -6.34 -2.27
C LYS A 181 16.95 -6.54 -0.79
N GLU A 182 17.94 -7.36 -0.49
CA GLU A 182 18.38 -7.66 0.87
C GLU A 182 18.99 -6.45 1.58
N ALA A 183 19.54 -5.49 0.83
CA ALA A 183 20.08 -4.26 1.39
C ALA A 183 19.00 -3.38 2.03
N LEU A 184 17.73 -3.55 1.65
CA LEU A 184 16.58 -2.84 2.22
C LEU A 184 16.04 -3.47 3.49
N SER A 185 16.48 -4.68 3.84
CA SER A 185 16.06 -5.39 5.05
C SER A 185 16.80 -4.95 6.33
N GLY A 186 17.51 -3.81 6.28
CA GLY A 186 18.30 -3.31 7.41
C GLY A 186 19.64 -4.00 7.61
N LYS A 187 19.98 -4.99 6.79
CA LYS A 187 21.32 -5.57 6.74
C LYS A 187 22.23 -4.60 6.00
N ARG A 188 23.38 -4.29 6.59
CA ARG A 188 24.39 -3.45 5.93
C ARG A 188 24.61 -3.95 4.49
N PRO A 189 24.56 -3.09 3.47
CA PRO A 189 24.93 -3.50 2.12
C PRO A 189 26.35 -4.12 2.18
N PRO A 190 26.63 -5.15 1.38
CA PRO A 190 27.98 -5.69 1.31
C PRO A 190 28.94 -4.54 0.99
N GLU A 191 30.05 -4.48 1.72
CA GLU A 191 31.11 -3.50 1.44
C GLU A 191 31.49 -3.62 -0.03
N HIS A 192 31.41 -2.49 -0.77
CA HIS A 192 31.83 -2.46 -2.15
C HIS A 192 33.31 -2.89 -2.21
N LYS A 193 33.59 -3.98 -2.89
CA LYS A 193 34.85 -4.07 -3.61
C LYS A 193 34.78 -2.95 -4.64
N GLU A 194 35.68 -1.99 -4.53
CA GLU A 194 35.87 -0.96 -5.54
C GLU A 194 36.05 -1.67 -6.89
N ASP A 195 34.96 -1.76 -7.67
CA ASP A 195 35.09 -2.14 -9.05
C ASP A 195 35.84 -1.01 -9.72
N GLU A 196 37.05 -1.29 -10.11
CA GLU A 196 37.86 -0.43 -10.95
C GLU A 196 37.01 0.00 -12.14
N VAL A 197 36.50 1.23 -12.08
CA VAL A 197 35.95 1.89 -13.24
C VAL A 197 37.13 2.16 -14.17
N MET A 198 37.40 1.18 -15.04
CA MET A 198 38.27 1.42 -16.17
C MET A 198 37.61 2.51 -17.02
N CYS A 199 38.03 3.73 -16.82
CA CYS A 199 37.94 4.79 -17.83
C CYS A 199 38.65 4.28 -19.07
N ARG A 200 37.92 3.73 -20.02
CA ARG A 200 38.44 3.59 -21.38
C ARG A 200 38.17 4.92 -22.10
N ALA A 201 39.24 5.65 -22.31
CA ALA A 201 39.33 6.77 -23.22
C ALA A 201 38.97 6.39 -24.66
#